data_20c828f7062125c784d0c88e4c77f862
#
_entry.id   20c828f7062125c784d0c88e4c77f862
#
_cell.length_a   1.000
_cell.length_b   1.000
_cell.length_c   1.000
_cell.angle_alpha   90.00
_cell.angle_beta   90.00
_cell.angle_gamma   90.00
#
_symmetry.space_group_name_H-M   'P 1'
#
loop_
_entity.id
_entity.type
_entity.pdbx_description
1 polymer ?
#
loop_
_entity_poly.entity_id
_entity_poly.type
_entity_poly.pdbx_seq_one_letter_code
_entity_poly.pdbx_strand_id
1 'polypeptide(L)'
;HPQDDRSQQRATPVDSAVRDTIVSPYTEVFHIFAPCPVGLEEALSAELSALGYEQVQSTRAGCHFQADWWGVQRANLYSRLATRILVRVGQAPVQHEDDILELAQTIGWERWFGAEHTLRVDTSAVKSPMQSLQYCNLRAKDGICDRLRDLEGARPSIDTVRPDARVHLFLSHDTATMYLDTSGESLFKRGWRLDKGDAPLRENLAAGLLALSGWDTQAALLDPFCGSGTILIEAAWIALGVPPGITRPFGFERLRDHQSSRWEDLKEDARSRILPELEAPLVGIDANPEAIEAAQRNAERAFLTEETIQFEVGDARDAVAPAPTGWILTNPPYGERLDEEDLEFWREWSANLKREFAGWQVNVITSDLDLPKHLRLKAKRRTPIFNGALDCRLFNFEVVESSYRNVATTQQNE
;
A
#
# COMPACT_ATOMS: atom_id res chain seq x y z
N HIS A 1 -4.58 -27.85 13.02
CA HIS A 1 -3.47 -26.92 12.80
C HIS A 1 -3.15 -26.17 14.10
N PRO A 2 -1.87 -26.01 14.51
CA PRO A 2 -1.53 -25.40 15.81
C PRO A 2 -2.07 -23.99 16.02
N GLN A 3 -2.40 -23.28 14.94
CA GLN A 3 -2.98 -21.94 15.00
C GLN A 3 -4.47 -21.95 15.35
N ASP A 4 -5.21 -22.97 14.95
CA ASP A 4 -6.64 -23.09 15.25
C ASP A 4 -6.87 -23.42 16.72
N ASP A 5 -6.01 -24.26 17.30
CA ASP A 5 -6.05 -24.59 18.74
C ASP A 5 -5.78 -23.36 19.61
N ARG A 6 -4.89 -22.45 19.18
CA ARG A 6 -4.58 -21.23 19.93
C ARG A 6 -5.73 -20.23 19.89
N SER A 7 -6.44 -20.10 18.77
CA SER A 7 -7.59 -19.20 18.68
C SER A 7 -8.77 -19.72 19.49
N GLN A 8 -8.98 -21.04 19.55
CA GLN A 8 -10.01 -21.66 20.38
C GLN A 8 -9.69 -21.54 21.87
N GLN A 9 -8.43 -21.71 22.27
CA GLN A 9 -7.99 -21.56 23.66
C GLN A 9 -8.08 -20.11 24.14
N ARG A 10 -7.88 -19.13 23.25
CA ARG A 10 -7.94 -17.70 23.57
C ARG A 10 -9.37 -17.18 23.79
N ALA A 11 -10.37 -17.90 23.32
CA ALA A 11 -11.77 -17.53 23.51
C ALA A 11 -12.35 -17.99 24.87
N THR A 12 -11.61 -18.81 25.65
CA THR A 12 -12.11 -19.41 26.90
C THR A 12 -12.16 -18.51 28.14
N PRO A 13 -11.38 -17.37 28.25
CA PRO A 13 -11.42 -16.55 29.46
C PRO A 13 -12.64 -15.63 29.55
N VAL A 14 -13.45 -15.49 28.52
CA VAL A 14 -14.61 -14.60 28.54
C VAL A 14 -15.73 -15.24 29.34
N ASP A 15 -16.24 -14.53 30.36
CA ASP A 15 -17.43 -14.95 31.09
C ASP A 15 -18.60 -15.20 30.15
N SER A 16 -19.34 -16.28 30.35
CA SER A 16 -20.49 -16.66 29.51
C SER A 16 -21.57 -15.56 29.48
N ALA A 17 -21.77 -14.84 30.57
CA ALA A 17 -22.72 -13.73 30.62
C ALA A 17 -22.31 -12.55 29.76
N VAL A 18 -20.98 -12.26 29.67
CA VAL A 18 -20.44 -11.24 28.78
C VAL A 18 -20.52 -11.71 27.33
N ARG A 19 -20.25 -12.99 27.06
CA ARG A 19 -20.36 -13.57 25.72
C ARG A 19 -21.77 -13.46 25.14
N ASP A 20 -22.79 -13.73 25.96
CA ASP A 20 -24.18 -13.69 25.51
C ASP A 20 -24.63 -12.28 25.13
N THR A 21 -23.94 -11.24 25.62
CA THR A 21 -24.24 -9.83 25.27
C THR A 21 -23.38 -9.29 24.13
N ILE A 22 -22.32 -10.03 23.71
CA ILE A 22 -21.44 -9.61 22.63
C ILE A 22 -22.07 -9.88 21.28
N VAL A 23 -22.25 -8.82 20.49
CA VAL A 23 -22.75 -8.92 19.11
C VAL A 23 -21.63 -9.39 18.19
N SER A 24 -21.91 -10.42 17.38
CA SER A 24 -20.95 -10.92 16.40
C SER A 24 -20.62 -9.85 15.38
N PRO A 25 -19.33 -9.63 15.02
CA PRO A 25 -18.96 -8.68 13.98
C PRO A 25 -19.50 -9.03 12.60
N TYR A 26 -19.90 -10.29 12.39
CA TYR A 26 -20.41 -10.75 11.09
C TYR A 26 -21.87 -10.34 10.82
N THR A 27 -22.57 -9.75 11.78
CA THR A 27 -23.97 -9.31 11.64
C THR A 27 -24.10 -7.79 11.48
N GLU A 28 -23.01 -7.07 11.34
CA GLU A 28 -22.99 -5.62 11.39
C GLU A 28 -22.25 -5.02 10.21
N VAL A 29 -22.66 -3.81 9.79
CA VAL A 29 -21.96 -3.00 8.79
C VAL A 29 -21.14 -1.95 9.51
N PHE A 30 -19.86 -1.87 9.16
CA PHE A 30 -18.89 -0.97 9.78
C PHE A 30 -18.55 0.20 8.89
N HIS A 31 -18.20 1.32 9.51
CA HIS A 31 -17.56 2.43 8.85
C HIS A 31 -16.06 2.17 8.82
N ILE A 32 -15.47 2.23 7.64
CA ILE A 32 -14.06 1.86 7.41
C ILE A 32 -13.30 3.06 6.88
N PHE A 33 -12.09 3.23 7.37
CA PHE A 33 -11.11 4.15 6.80
C PHE A 33 -9.91 3.35 6.30
N ALA A 34 -9.58 3.53 5.02
CA ALA A 34 -8.40 2.93 4.40
C ALA A 34 -7.40 4.05 4.09
N PRO A 35 -6.35 4.22 4.92
CA PRO A 35 -5.31 5.19 4.63
C PRO A 35 -4.47 4.76 3.43
N CYS A 36 -3.94 5.74 2.71
CA CYS A 36 -3.02 5.53 1.60
C CYS A 36 -2.04 6.70 1.50
N PRO A 37 -0.95 6.57 0.74
CA PRO A 37 -0.08 7.70 0.45
C PRO A 37 -0.85 8.86 -0.17
N VAL A 38 -0.51 10.09 0.21
CA VAL A 38 -1.12 11.30 -0.37
C VAL A 38 -0.82 11.35 -1.86
N GLY A 39 -1.86 11.50 -2.66
CA GLY A 39 -1.82 11.44 -4.13
C GLY A 39 -2.47 10.17 -4.70
N LEU A 40 -2.68 9.13 -3.88
CA LEU A 40 -3.33 7.89 -4.31
C LEU A 40 -4.81 7.80 -3.94
N GLU A 41 -5.40 8.82 -3.35
CA GLU A 41 -6.78 8.76 -2.84
C GLU A 41 -7.79 8.40 -3.92
N GLU A 42 -7.70 9.02 -5.09
CA GLU A 42 -8.63 8.73 -6.20
C GLU A 42 -8.38 7.34 -6.80
N ALA A 43 -7.12 6.92 -6.89
CA ALA A 43 -6.78 5.57 -7.37
C ALA A 43 -7.30 4.51 -6.40
N LEU A 44 -7.18 4.73 -5.09
CA LEU A 44 -7.73 3.84 -4.06
C LEU A 44 -9.25 3.79 -4.14
N SER A 45 -9.91 4.93 -4.31
CA SER A 45 -11.36 4.99 -4.49
C SER A 45 -11.80 4.14 -5.69
N ALA A 46 -11.11 4.25 -6.81
CA ALA A 46 -11.38 3.45 -8.00
C ALA A 46 -11.16 1.96 -7.75
N GLU A 47 -10.08 1.60 -7.04
CA GLU A 47 -9.80 0.20 -6.67
C GLU A 47 -10.92 -0.39 -5.81
N LEU A 48 -11.33 0.33 -4.76
CA LEU A 48 -12.38 -0.13 -3.86
C LEU A 48 -13.73 -0.24 -4.58
N SER A 49 -14.05 0.71 -5.44
CA SER A 49 -15.27 0.65 -6.26
C SER A 49 -15.26 -0.55 -7.21
N ALA A 50 -14.12 -0.84 -7.83
CA ALA A 50 -13.95 -2.01 -8.69
C ALA A 50 -14.07 -3.33 -7.92
N LEU A 51 -13.72 -3.33 -6.64
CA LEU A 51 -13.90 -4.48 -5.75
C LEU A 51 -15.36 -4.67 -5.31
N GLY A 52 -16.25 -3.72 -5.62
CA GLY A 52 -17.68 -3.82 -5.35
C GLY A 52 -18.16 -3.00 -4.15
N TYR A 53 -17.28 -2.24 -3.49
CA TYR A 53 -17.70 -1.36 -2.41
C TYR A 53 -18.42 -0.14 -2.98
N GLU A 54 -19.56 0.20 -2.38
CA GLU A 54 -20.38 1.32 -2.82
C GLU A 54 -20.11 2.57 -2.00
N GLN A 55 -20.36 3.75 -2.59
CA GLN A 55 -20.27 5.05 -1.92
C GLN A 55 -18.90 5.31 -1.27
N VAL A 56 -17.85 4.92 -1.96
CA VAL A 56 -16.49 5.20 -1.51
C VAL A 56 -16.22 6.70 -1.61
N GLN A 57 -15.74 7.29 -0.51
CA GLN A 57 -15.49 8.72 -0.43
C GLN A 57 -14.00 8.96 -0.19
N SER A 58 -13.37 9.67 -1.12
CA SER A 58 -11.98 10.10 -0.97
C SER A 58 -11.88 11.25 0.02
N THR A 59 -10.84 11.22 0.83
CA THR A 59 -10.42 12.33 1.69
C THR A 59 -8.90 12.43 1.62
N ARG A 60 -8.32 13.37 2.35
CA ARG A 60 -6.85 13.46 2.39
C ARG A 60 -6.25 12.19 3.00
N ALA A 61 -5.33 11.59 2.27
CA ALA A 61 -4.56 10.41 2.68
C ALA A 61 -5.39 9.14 2.88
N GLY A 62 -6.56 9.03 2.24
CA GLY A 62 -7.34 7.80 2.32
C GLY A 62 -8.76 7.88 1.79
N CYS A 63 -9.51 6.81 2.03
CA CYS A 63 -10.91 6.69 1.63
C CYS A 63 -11.76 6.15 2.76
N HIS A 64 -12.99 6.64 2.84
CA HIS A 64 -14.03 6.12 3.73
C HIS A 64 -15.01 5.27 2.93
N PHE A 65 -15.44 4.16 3.49
CA PHE A 65 -16.47 3.31 2.90
C PHE A 65 -17.12 2.46 3.99
N GLN A 66 -18.15 1.73 3.63
CA GLN A 66 -18.85 0.83 4.55
C GLN A 66 -18.78 -0.60 4.05
N ALA A 67 -18.64 -1.54 4.97
CA ALA A 67 -18.63 -2.96 4.67
C ALA A 67 -18.99 -3.78 5.90
N ASP A 68 -19.49 -4.99 5.68
CA ASP A 68 -19.60 -6.00 6.73
C ASP A 68 -18.22 -6.58 7.05
N TRP A 69 -18.14 -7.50 8.01
CA TRP A 69 -16.87 -8.07 8.44
C TRP A 69 -16.19 -8.88 7.32
N TRP A 70 -16.98 -9.55 6.47
CA TRP A 70 -16.43 -10.23 5.29
C TRP A 70 -15.84 -9.23 4.30
N GLY A 71 -16.50 -8.11 4.12
CA GLY A 71 -15.98 -7.03 3.28
C GLY A 71 -14.70 -6.44 3.83
N VAL A 72 -14.55 -6.32 5.15
CA VAL A 72 -13.30 -5.90 5.81
C VAL A 72 -12.17 -6.89 5.48
N GLN A 73 -12.43 -8.18 5.62
CA GLN A 73 -11.43 -9.21 5.30
C GLN A 73 -11.07 -9.21 3.83
N ARG A 74 -12.06 -9.07 2.97
CA ARG A 74 -11.86 -9.01 1.52
C ARG A 74 -11.05 -7.77 1.10
N ALA A 75 -11.28 -6.62 1.73
CA ALA A 75 -10.49 -5.42 1.49
C ALA A 75 -9.01 -5.63 1.85
N ASN A 76 -8.74 -6.29 2.98
CA ASN A 76 -7.37 -6.64 3.38
C ASN A 76 -6.69 -7.56 2.36
N LEU A 77 -7.42 -8.53 1.83
CA LEU A 77 -6.87 -9.49 0.86
C LEU A 77 -6.53 -8.84 -0.47
N TYR A 78 -7.41 -7.98 -0.97
CA TYR A 78 -7.39 -7.50 -2.36
C TYR A 78 -6.86 -6.08 -2.56
N SER A 79 -6.86 -5.22 -1.53
CA SER A 79 -6.39 -3.84 -1.74
C SER A 79 -4.88 -3.78 -1.90
N ARG A 80 -4.45 -3.22 -3.02
CA ARG A 80 -3.03 -3.00 -3.34
C ARG A 80 -2.54 -1.64 -2.88
N LEU A 81 -3.45 -0.67 -2.75
CA LEU A 81 -3.12 0.73 -2.53
C LEU A 81 -3.26 1.16 -1.07
N ALA A 82 -4.18 0.56 -0.33
CA ALA A 82 -4.37 0.88 1.08
C ALA A 82 -3.16 0.48 1.92
N THR A 83 -2.85 1.29 2.91
CA THR A 83 -1.81 0.96 3.91
C THR A 83 -2.36 0.05 4.99
N ARG A 84 -3.62 0.27 5.38
CA ARG A 84 -4.33 -0.49 6.41
C ARG A 84 -5.83 -0.44 6.13
N ILE A 85 -6.57 -1.34 6.76
CA ILE A 85 -8.02 -1.32 6.78
C ILE A 85 -8.46 -1.13 8.24
N LEU A 86 -8.95 0.06 8.55
CA LEU A 86 -9.27 0.49 9.92
C LEU A 86 -10.78 0.55 10.10
N VAL A 87 -11.28 -0.14 11.12
CA VAL A 87 -12.71 -0.13 11.46
C VAL A 87 -12.96 0.87 12.57
N ARG A 88 -13.84 1.86 12.32
CA ARG A 88 -14.22 2.84 13.34
C ARG A 88 -15.04 2.16 14.43
N VAL A 89 -14.59 2.25 15.66
CA VAL A 89 -15.26 1.65 16.82
C VAL A 89 -15.83 2.67 17.79
N GLY A 90 -15.41 3.92 17.69
CA GLY A 90 -15.98 5.01 18.50
C GLY A 90 -15.53 6.37 18.04
N GLN A 91 -16.34 7.39 18.33
CA GLN A 91 -16.05 8.78 18.01
C GLN A 91 -16.80 9.67 18.99
N ALA A 92 -16.14 10.70 19.47
CA ALA A 92 -16.75 11.67 20.35
C ALA A 92 -16.03 13.03 20.28
N PRO A 93 -16.74 14.14 20.58
CA PRO A 93 -16.07 15.42 20.82
C PRO A 93 -15.21 15.31 22.07
N VAL A 94 -14.03 15.89 22.05
CA VAL A 94 -13.08 15.90 23.17
C VAL A 94 -12.48 17.30 23.32
N GLN A 95 -12.40 17.78 24.54
CA GLN A 95 -11.78 19.05 24.89
C GLN A 95 -10.61 18.88 25.83
N HIS A 96 -10.56 17.75 26.55
CA HIS A 96 -9.55 17.41 27.51
C HIS A 96 -9.13 15.95 27.31
N GLU A 97 -7.91 15.61 27.73
CA GLU A 97 -7.36 14.25 27.60
C GLU A 97 -8.19 13.20 28.33
N ASP A 98 -8.85 13.59 29.44
CA ASP A 98 -9.74 12.67 30.17
C ASP A 98 -11.00 12.29 29.38
N ASP A 99 -11.41 13.10 28.41
CA ASP A 99 -12.51 12.77 27.51
C ASP A 99 -12.14 11.57 26.61
N ILE A 100 -10.87 11.42 26.30
CA ILE A 100 -10.34 10.28 25.54
C ILE A 100 -10.45 8.98 26.37
N LEU A 101 -10.06 9.06 27.67
CA LEU A 101 -10.23 7.95 28.60
C LEU A 101 -11.70 7.50 28.66
N GLU A 102 -12.60 8.44 28.81
CA GLU A 102 -14.04 8.19 28.91
C GLU A 102 -14.57 7.54 27.62
N LEU A 103 -14.21 8.06 26.44
CA LEU A 103 -14.54 7.47 25.15
C LEU A 103 -14.07 6.02 25.07
N ALA A 104 -12.80 5.77 25.40
CA ALA A 104 -12.21 4.44 25.34
C ALA A 104 -12.92 3.46 26.29
N GLN A 105 -13.38 3.91 27.45
CA GLN A 105 -14.13 3.07 28.40
C GLN A 105 -15.53 2.70 27.91
N THR A 106 -16.12 3.48 27.00
CA THR A 106 -17.47 3.22 26.48
C THR A 106 -17.51 2.29 25.27
N ILE A 107 -16.37 2.02 24.64
CA ILE A 107 -16.28 1.16 23.45
C ILE A 107 -16.25 -0.30 23.86
N GLY A 108 -17.00 -1.13 23.15
CA GLY A 108 -17.11 -2.58 23.40
C GLY A 108 -15.90 -3.39 22.92
N TRP A 109 -14.73 -3.15 23.45
CA TRP A 109 -13.50 -3.82 23.05
C TRP A 109 -13.54 -5.34 23.21
N GLU A 110 -14.30 -5.83 24.20
CA GLU A 110 -14.46 -7.26 24.54
C GLU A 110 -15.00 -8.12 23.41
N ARG A 111 -15.65 -7.50 22.43
CA ARG A 111 -16.10 -8.20 21.22
C ARG A 111 -14.93 -8.55 20.28
N TRP A 112 -13.81 -7.84 20.42
CA TRP A 112 -12.66 -7.97 19.54
C TRP A 112 -11.49 -8.67 20.18
N PHE A 113 -11.17 -8.33 21.43
CA PHE A 113 -10.02 -8.88 22.14
C PHE A 113 -10.22 -8.76 23.66
N GLY A 114 -9.35 -9.40 24.41
CA GLY A 114 -9.40 -9.38 25.86
C GLY A 114 -8.02 -9.51 26.49
N ALA A 115 -8.00 -9.85 27.78
CA ALA A 115 -6.78 -9.95 28.58
C ALA A 115 -5.79 -11.00 28.06
N GLU A 116 -6.26 -11.98 27.29
CA GLU A 116 -5.41 -12.99 26.64
C GLU A 116 -4.60 -12.46 25.47
N HIS A 117 -4.92 -11.25 24.98
CA HIS A 117 -4.26 -10.61 23.87
C HIS A 117 -3.24 -9.58 24.32
N THR A 118 -2.29 -9.25 23.45
CA THR A 118 -1.42 -8.10 23.62
C THR A 118 -1.95 -6.93 22.81
N LEU A 119 -1.70 -5.71 23.28
CA LEU A 119 -2.27 -4.49 22.74
C LEU A 119 -1.19 -3.46 22.41
N ARG A 120 -1.38 -2.74 21.32
CA ARG A 120 -0.66 -1.51 20.99
C ARG A 120 -1.66 -0.43 20.63
N VAL A 121 -1.43 0.78 21.10
CA VAL A 121 -2.21 1.97 20.75
C VAL A 121 -1.29 2.99 20.10
N ASP A 122 -1.67 3.48 18.93
CA ASP A 122 -0.98 4.56 18.23
C ASP A 122 -1.90 5.78 18.15
N THR A 123 -1.31 6.97 18.24
CA THR A 123 -2.06 8.23 18.19
C THR A 123 -1.48 9.15 17.13
N SER A 124 -2.37 9.73 16.32
CA SER A 124 -2.03 10.79 15.37
C SER A 124 -3.04 11.94 15.50
N ALA A 125 -2.65 13.14 15.06
CA ALA A 125 -3.48 14.32 15.19
C ALA A 125 -3.29 15.28 14.04
N VAL A 126 -4.39 15.95 13.68
CA VAL A 126 -4.41 17.05 12.71
C VAL A 126 -5.17 18.21 13.37
N LYS A 127 -4.48 19.34 13.60
CA LYS A 127 -5.07 20.56 14.19
C LYS A 127 -5.83 20.30 15.50
N SER A 128 -5.29 19.45 16.35
CA SER A 128 -5.86 19.13 17.65
C SER A 128 -5.42 20.15 18.71
N PRO A 129 -6.31 20.54 19.64
CA PRO A 129 -5.95 21.39 20.76
C PRO A 129 -5.16 20.65 21.86
N MET A 130 -5.06 19.32 21.77
CA MET A 130 -4.34 18.51 22.78
C MET A 130 -2.85 18.81 22.75
N GLN A 131 -2.25 19.01 23.92
CA GLN A 131 -0.87 19.43 24.04
C GLN A 131 0.14 18.29 23.97
N SER A 132 -0.25 17.10 24.41
CA SER A 132 0.63 15.92 24.43
C SER A 132 -0.07 14.72 23.80
N LEU A 133 0.41 14.32 22.61
CA LEU A 133 -0.09 13.11 21.96
C LEU A 133 0.27 11.85 22.73
N GLN A 134 1.41 11.85 23.42
CA GLN A 134 1.81 10.72 24.25
C GLN A 134 0.85 10.53 25.42
N TYR A 135 0.42 11.62 26.07
CA TYR A 135 -0.55 11.54 27.15
C TYR A 135 -1.92 11.11 26.63
N CYS A 136 -2.35 11.61 25.46
CA CYS A 136 -3.57 11.14 24.80
C CYS A 136 -3.52 9.64 24.53
N ASN A 137 -2.38 9.15 24.07
CA ASN A 137 -2.17 7.72 23.80
C ASN A 137 -2.31 6.89 25.10
N LEU A 138 -1.73 7.36 26.20
CA LEU A 138 -1.84 6.71 27.50
C LEU A 138 -3.29 6.70 28.00
N ARG A 139 -4.04 7.80 27.83
CA ARG A 139 -5.45 7.87 28.21
C ARG A 139 -6.30 6.87 27.42
N ALA A 140 -6.08 6.76 26.12
CA ALA A 140 -6.77 5.77 25.29
C ALA A 140 -6.46 4.33 25.75
N LYS A 141 -5.20 4.04 25.96
CA LYS A 141 -4.75 2.73 26.46
C LYS A 141 -5.37 2.41 27.81
N ASP A 142 -5.33 3.37 28.75
CA ASP A 142 -5.90 3.18 30.07
C ASP A 142 -7.40 2.90 30.03
N GLY A 143 -8.13 3.61 29.18
CA GLY A 143 -9.57 3.40 29.00
C GLY A 143 -9.90 2.00 28.48
N ILE A 144 -9.14 1.51 27.50
CA ILE A 144 -9.29 0.15 26.96
C ILE A 144 -9.01 -0.88 28.06
N CYS A 145 -7.89 -0.74 28.74
CA CYS A 145 -7.45 -1.66 29.77
C CYS A 145 -8.39 -1.67 30.98
N ASP A 146 -8.88 -0.51 31.40
CA ASP A 146 -9.83 -0.39 32.53
C ASP A 146 -11.14 -1.10 32.20
N ARG A 147 -11.68 -0.90 30.98
CA ARG A 147 -12.90 -1.59 30.58
C ARG A 147 -12.73 -3.11 30.62
N LEU A 148 -11.66 -3.62 30.04
CA LEU A 148 -11.42 -5.07 30.02
C LEU A 148 -11.18 -5.63 31.40
N ARG A 149 -10.47 -4.93 32.27
CA ARG A 149 -10.29 -5.32 33.66
C ARG A 149 -11.64 -5.38 34.39
N ASP A 150 -12.48 -4.36 34.20
CA ASP A 150 -13.79 -4.29 34.88
C ASP A 150 -14.73 -5.41 34.41
N LEU A 151 -14.65 -5.80 33.14
CA LEU A 151 -15.52 -6.85 32.59
C LEU A 151 -14.95 -8.26 32.78
N GLU A 152 -13.64 -8.43 32.67
CA GLU A 152 -13.01 -9.76 32.61
C GLU A 152 -12.01 -10.03 33.74
N GLY A 153 -11.77 -9.06 34.59
CA GLY A 153 -10.89 -9.20 35.75
C GLY A 153 -9.40 -9.05 35.50
N ALA A 154 -8.99 -8.80 34.24
CA ALA A 154 -7.59 -8.64 33.90
C ALA A 154 -7.42 -7.67 32.71
N ARG A 155 -6.23 -7.07 32.64
CA ARG A 155 -5.84 -6.15 31.57
C ARG A 155 -5.01 -6.88 30.51
N PRO A 156 -5.13 -6.53 29.19
CA PRO A 156 -4.20 -7.01 28.20
C PRO A 156 -2.80 -6.47 28.46
N SER A 157 -1.79 -7.23 28.12
CA SER A 157 -0.39 -6.80 28.16
C SER A 157 -0.10 -5.90 26.95
N ILE A 158 0.86 -5.00 27.10
CA ILE A 158 1.29 -4.11 26.02
C ILE A 158 2.45 -4.76 25.26
N ASP A 159 2.34 -4.80 23.94
CA ASP A 159 3.42 -5.23 23.05
C ASP A 159 3.47 -4.26 21.85
N THR A 160 4.55 -3.48 21.79
CA THR A 160 4.72 -2.46 20.74
C THR A 160 5.37 -3.02 19.47
N VAL A 161 5.84 -4.27 19.49
CA VAL A 161 6.53 -4.90 18.35
C VAL A 161 5.59 -5.82 17.57
N ARG A 162 4.95 -6.76 18.28
CA ARG A 162 4.04 -7.75 17.66
C ARG A 162 2.75 -7.89 18.48
N PRO A 163 1.95 -6.83 18.53
CA PRO A 163 0.68 -6.90 19.24
C PRO A 163 -0.31 -7.82 18.53
N ASP A 164 -1.16 -8.46 19.32
CA ASP A 164 -2.32 -9.17 18.79
C ASP A 164 -3.39 -8.22 18.31
N ALA A 165 -3.57 -7.10 19.01
CA ALA A 165 -4.54 -6.07 18.69
C ALA A 165 -3.88 -4.70 18.58
N ARG A 166 -4.25 -3.94 17.54
CA ARG A 166 -3.80 -2.56 17.33
C ARG A 166 -5.00 -1.64 17.31
N VAL A 167 -4.90 -0.55 18.03
CA VAL A 167 -5.92 0.50 18.06
C VAL A 167 -5.27 1.81 17.65
N HIS A 168 -5.94 2.59 16.81
CA HIS A 168 -5.50 3.90 16.40
C HIS A 168 -6.44 4.96 16.98
N LEU A 169 -5.88 5.93 17.69
CA LEU A 169 -6.57 7.14 18.11
C LEU A 169 -6.22 8.25 17.13
N PHE A 170 -7.23 8.79 16.48
CA PHE A 170 -7.07 9.93 15.59
C PHE A 170 -7.78 11.15 16.18
N LEU A 171 -7.01 12.22 16.39
CA LEU A 171 -7.51 13.50 16.90
C LEU A 171 -7.56 14.50 15.76
N SER A 172 -8.74 15.04 15.48
CA SER A 172 -8.92 16.06 14.46
C SER A 172 -9.77 17.18 15.03
N HIS A 173 -9.18 18.38 15.12
CA HIS A 173 -9.83 19.52 15.77
C HIS A 173 -10.28 19.14 17.18
N ASP A 174 -11.58 19.16 17.46
CA ASP A 174 -12.16 18.83 18.77
C ASP A 174 -12.76 17.41 18.82
N THR A 175 -12.43 16.55 17.86
CA THR A 175 -13.01 15.21 17.75
C THR A 175 -11.94 14.13 17.90
N ALA A 176 -12.24 13.10 18.69
CA ALA A 176 -11.46 11.88 18.78
C ALA A 176 -12.19 10.74 18.08
N THR A 177 -11.48 10.02 17.23
CA THR A 177 -11.98 8.83 16.55
C THR A 177 -11.07 7.67 16.89
N MET A 178 -11.66 6.54 17.28
CA MET A 178 -10.90 5.33 17.57
C MET A 178 -11.19 4.27 16.53
N TYR A 179 -10.12 3.68 16.03
CA TYR A 179 -10.15 2.65 15.01
C TYR A 179 -9.51 1.36 15.52
N LEU A 180 -10.15 0.24 15.19
CA LEU A 180 -9.54 -1.08 15.32
C LEU A 180 -8.79 -1.37 14.02
N ASP A 181 -7.50 -1.69 14.13
CA ASP A 181 -6.69 -2.11 12.98
C ASP A 181 -6.97 -3.58 12.69
N THR A 182 -7.43 -3.87 11.49
CA THR A 182 -7.72 -5.24 11.07
C THR A 182 -6.59 -5.87 10.27
N SER A 183 -5.60 -5.07 9.86
CA SER A 183 -4.53 -5.52 8.97
C SER A 183 -3.34 -6.13 9.72
N GLY A 184 -3.04 -5.62 10.90
CA GLY A 184 -1.85 -5.99 11.67
C GLY A 184 -0.63 -5.22 11.17
N GLU A 185 0.27 -5.86 10.44
CA GLU A 185 1.34 -5.18 9.74
C GLU A 185 0.77 -4.36 8.57
N SER A 186 1.47 -3.29 8.15
CA SER A 186 1.06 -2.51 6.98
C SER A 186 0.88 -3.39 5.75
N LEU A 187 -0.17 -3.13 4.97
CA LEU A 187 -0.53 -3.97 3.82
C LEU A 187 0.54 -3.98 2.72
N PHE A 188 1.37 -2.92 2.62
CA PHE A 188 2.46 -2.92 1.65
C PHE A 188 3.49 -4.03 1.94
N LYS A 189 3.54 -4.55 3.17
CA LYS A 189 4.36 -5.73 3.50
C LYS A 189 3.67 -6.98 2.98
N ARG A 190 3.84 -7.28 1.68
CA ARG A 190 3.26 -8.46 1.03
C ARG A 190 3.91 -9.75 1.50
N GLY A 191 5.16 -9.66 1.95
CA GLY A 191 5.96 -10.81 2.38
C GLY A 191 7.08 -11.21 1.44
N TRP A 192 7.08 -10.73 0.19
CA TRP A 192 8.08 -11.11 -0.79
C TRP A 192 9.34 -10.22 -0.79
N ARG A 193 9.23 -8.98 -0.30
CA ARG A 193 10.35 -8.04 -0.33
C ARG A 193 11.18 -8.13 0.94
N LEU A 194 12.26 -8.90 0.91
CA LEU A 194 13.26 -8.96 1.98
C LEU A 194 14.54 -8.21 1.62
N ASP A 195 14.86 -8.13 0.33
CA ASP A 195 16.00 -7.38 -0.18
C ASP A 195 15.55 -5.98 -0.57
N LYS A 196 16.00 -4.98 0.18
CA LYS A 196 15.67 -3.56 -0.04
C LYS A 196 16.87 -2.86 -0.66
N GLY A 197 16.61 -2.04 -1.68
CA GLY A 197 17.65 -1.22 -2.29
C GLY A 197 17.88 0.09 -1.53
N ASP A 198 18.74 0.94 -2.07
CA ASP A 198 19.15 2.21 -1.47
C ASP A 198 18.02 3.24 -1.41
N ALA A 199 17.03 3.16 -2.30
CA ALA A 199 15.89 4.06 -2.35
C ALA A 199 14.60 3.23 -2.49
N PRO A 200 14.16 2.56 -1.41
CA PRO A 200 13.04 1.63 -1.51
C PRO A 200 11.72 2.34 -1.79
N LEU A 201 11.02 1.89 -2.82
CA LEU A 201 9.66 2.27 -3.11
C LEU A 201 8.73 1.25 -2.43
N ARG A 202 7.78 1.70 -1.61
CA ARG A 202 6.84 0.79 -0.97
C ARG A 202 5.94 0.15 -2.02
N GLU A 203 5.55 -1.08 -1.77
CA GLU A 203 4.78 -1.89 -2.73
C GLU A 203 3.42 -1.26 -3.07
N ASN A 204 2.72 -0.67 -2.09
CA ASN A 204 1.45 0.00 -2.35
C ASN A 204 1.64 1.28 -3.19
N LEU A 205 2.73 2.00 -2.99
CA LEU A 205 3.04 3.15 -3.84
C LEU A 205 3.37 2.69 -5.27
N ALA A 206 4.16 1.64 -5.42
CA ALA A 206 4.47 1.07 -6.73
C ALA A 206 3.19 0.66 -7.48
N ALA A 207 2.28 -0.03 -6.81
CA ALA A 207 0.98 -0.39 -7.38
C ALA A 207 0.16 0.85 -7.76
N GLY A 208 0.20 1.88 -6.92
CA GLY A 208 -0.48 3.16 -7.19
C GLY A 208 0.10 3.89 -8.39
N LEU A 209 1.42 3.89 -8.55
CA LEU A 209 2.08 4.48 -9.70
C LEU A 209 1.70 3.75 -11.00
N LEU A 210 1.59 2.44 -10.95
CA LEU A 210 1.09 1.65 -12.09
C LEU A 210 -0.33 2.07 -12.48
N ALA A 211 -1.21 2.24 -11.49
CA ALA A 211 -2.58 2.73 -11.74
C ALA A 211 -2.59 4.15 -12.33
N LEU A 212 -1.80 5.06 -11.76
CA LEU A 212 -1.73 6.46 -12.23
C LEU A 212 -1.10 6.58 -13.62
N SER A 213 -0.19 5.68 -13.97
CA SER A 213 0.45 5.67 -15.29
C SER A 213 -0.48 5.22 -16.41
N GLY A 214 -1.62 4.64 -16.06
CA GLY A 214 -2.55 4.08 -17.03
C GLY A 214 -2.04 2.79 -17.69
N TRP A 215 -1.07 2.12 -17.09
CA TRP A 215 -0.52 0.90 -17.66
C TRP A 215 -1.62 -0.14 -17.91
N ASP A 216 -1.67 -0.60 -19.13
CA ASP A 216 -2.50 -1.74 -19.53
C ASP A 216 -1.78 -3.01 -19.10
N THR A 217 -2.42 -3.81 -18.25
CA THR A 217 -1.83 -5.03 -17.68
C THR A 217 -1.43 -6.07 -18.73
N GLN A 218 -1.88 -5.92 -19.95
CA GLN A 218 -1.51 -6.78 -21.09
C GLN A 218 -0.44 -6.18 -21.99
N ALA A 219 0.04 -4.98 -21.66
CA ALA A 219 1.06 -4.30 -22.41
C ALA A 219 2.45 -4.50 -21.79
N ALA A 220 3.48 -4.36 -22.62
CA ALA A 220 4.87 -4.43 -22.16
C ALA A 220 5.17 -3.34 -21.14
N LEU A 221 6.00 -3.66 -20.15
CA LEU A 221 6.45 -2.74 -19.11
C LEU A 221 7.96 -2.90 -18.91
N LEU A 222 8.65 -1.76 -18.92
CA LEU A 222 10.08 -1.71 -18.66
C LEU A 222 10.37 -0.76 -17.49
N ASP A 223 11.21 -1.19 -16.58
CA ASP A 223 11.80 -0.33 -15.56
C ASP A 223 13.32 -0.30 -15.73
N PRO A 224 13.89 0.77 -16.35
CA PRO A 224 15.31 0.83 -16.64
C PRO A 224 16.20 1.21 -15.43
N PHE A 225 15.59 1.45 -14.27
CA PHE A 225 16.27 1.67 -12.99
C PHE A 225 15.59 0.82 -11.92
N CYS A 226 15.47 -0.49 -12.16
CA CYS A 226 14.54 -1.33 -11.43
C CYS A 226 14.91 -1.59 -9.95
N GLY A 227 16.16 -1.36 -9.57
CA GLY A 227 16.60 -1.61 -8.19
C GLY A 227 16.24 -3.03 -7.75
N SER A 228 15.56 -3.15 -6.62
CA SER A 228 15.14 -4.45 -6.07
C SER A 228 13.89 -5.04 -6.73
N GLY A 229 13.39 -4.44 -7.81
CA GLY A 229 12.33 -5.00 -8.65
C GLY A 229 10.91 -4.72 -8.20
N THR A 230 10.69 -3.80 -7.27
CA THR A 230 9.37 -3.59 -6.65
C THR A 230 8.28 -3.29 -7.66
N ILE A 231 8.50 -2.36 -8.61
CA ILE A 231 7.48 -1.99 -9.60
C ILE A 231 7.08 -3.20 -10.46
N LEU A 232 8.07 -3.94 -10.94
CA LEU A 232 7.82 -5.08 -11.84
C LEU A 232 7.18 -6.26 -11.13
N ILE A 233 7.52 -6.51 -9.87
CA ILE A 233 6.89 -7.59 -9.10
C ILE A 233 5.43 -7.24 -8.81
N GLU A 234 5.14 -6.00 -8.42
CA GLU A 234 3.75 -5.55 -8.24
C GLU A 234 2.99 -5.63 -9.55
N ALA A 235 3.61 -5.23 -10.67
CA ALA A 235 2.99 -5.33 -11.99
C ALA A 235 2.66 -6.78 -12.36
N ALA A 236 3.57 -7.70 -12.10
CA ALA A 236 3.34 -9.13 -12.37
C ALA A 236 2.15 -9.66 -11.55
N TRP A 237 2.08 -9.33 -10.26
CA TRP A 237 0.96 -9.74 -9.42
C TRP A 237 -0.37 -9.15 -9.89
N ILE A 238 -0.37 -7.87 -10.29
CA ILE A 238 -1.57 -7.22 -10.84
C ILE A 238 -2.02 -7.95 -12.11
N ALA A 239 -1.12 -8.18 -13.05
CA ALA A 239 -1.44 -8.79 -14.34
C ALA A 239 -1.87 -10.27 -14.21
N LEU A 240 -1.27 -11.00 -13.28
CA LEU A 240 -1.63 -12.39 -12.99
C LEU A 240 -2.88 -12.53 -12.12
N GLY A 241 -3.36 -11.44 -11.52
CA GLY A 241 -4.48 -11.50 -10.59
C GLY A 241 -4.14 -12.13 -9.24
N VAL A 242 -2.88 -12.02 -8.80
CA VAL A 242 -2.46 -12.48 -7.47
C VAL A 242 -2.89 -11.44 -6.43
N PRO A 243 -3.77 -11.78 -5.48
CA PRO A 243 -4.13 -10.83 -4.44
C PRO A 243 -2.92 -10.46 -3.57
N PRO A 244 -2.73 -9.19 -3.25
CA PRO A 244 -1.53 -8.75 -2.52
C PRO A 244 -1.43 -9.34 -1.12
N GLY A 245 -2.54 -9.75 -0.53
CA GLY A 245 -2.59 -10.30 0.82
C GLY A 245 -2.52 -11.82 0.91
N ILE A 246 -2.35 -12.52 -0.22
CA ILE A 246 -2.55 -13.98 -0.26
C ILE A 246 -1.52 -14.78 0.57
N THR A 247 -0.32 -14.24 0.78
CA THR A 247 0.78 -14.95 1.43
C THR A 247 1.13 -14.40 2.83
N ARG A 248 0.35 -13.46 3.36
CA ARG A 248 0.66 -12.82 4.64
C ARG A 248 -0.44 -13.03 5.66
N PRO A 249 -0.13 -13.02 6.96
CA PRO A 249 -1.16 -13.01 8.01
C PRO A 249 -1.74 -11.62 8.20
N PHE A 250 -2.94 -11.56 8.80
CA PHE A 250 -3.63 -10.31 9.10
C PHE A 250 -4.00 -10.23 10.58
N GLY A 251 -4.14 -9.01 11.10
CA GLY A 251 -4.51 -8.75 12.48
C GLY A 251 -5.87 -9.34 12.85
N PHE A 252 -6.86 -9.30 11.95
CA PHE A 252 -8.19 -9.85 12.24
C PHE A 252 -8.20 -11.36 12.54
N GLU A 253 -7.20 -12.11 12.07
CA GLU A 253 -7.10 -13.55 12.32
C GLU A 253 -6.85 -13.89 13.78
N ARG A 254 -6.33 -12.94 14.57
CA ARG A 254 -6.03 -13.14 16.00
C ARG A 254 -7.13 -12.60 16.91
N LEU A 255 -8.12 -11.93 16.34
CA LEU A 255 -9.23 -11.37 17.11
C LEU A 255 -10.24 -12.48 17.48
N ARG A 256 -11.09 -12.17 18.48
CA ARG A 256 -12.15 -13.09 18.92
C ARG A 256 -13.13 -13.34 17.78
N ASP A 257 -13.72 -14.52 17.79
CA ASP A 257 -14.77 -14.96 16.85
C ASP A 257 -14.32 -15.04 15.38
N HIS A 258 -13.02 -15.16 15.14
CA HIS A 258 -12.53 -15.36 13.78
C HIS A 258 -13.00 -16.68 13.20
N GLN A 259 -13.60 -16.67 12.01
CA GLN A 259 -14.07 -17.85 11.29
C GLN A 259 -13.03 -18.30 10.27
N SER A 260 -12.05 -19.10 10.70
CA SER A 260 -10.90 -19.55 9.90
C SER A 260 -11.32 -20.28 8.62
N SER A 261 -12.31 -21.16 8.72
CA SER A 261 -12.76 -21.99 7.60
C SER A 261 -13.27 -21.12 6.44
N ARG A 262 -14.06 -20.11 6.73
CA ARG A 262 -14.62 -19.19 5.74
C ARG A 262 -13.54 -18.27 5.16
N TRP A 263 -12.60 -17.86 5.99
CA TRP A 263 -11.43 -17.08 5.54
C TRP A 263 -10.57 -17.90 4.57
N GLU A 264 -10.32 -19.18 4.87
CA GLU A 264 -9.60 -20.08 3.97
C GLU A 264 -10.34 -20.29 2.64
N ASP A 265 -11.67 -20.39 2.67
CA ASP A 265 -12.48 -20.49 1.45
C ASP A 265 -12.34 -19.24 0.58
N LEU A 266 -12.32 -18.06 1.18
CA LEU A 266 -12.12 -16.79 0.47
C LEU A 266 -10.75 -16.74 -0.21
N LYS A 267 -9.71 -17.19 0.49
CA LYS A 267 -8.36 -17.26 -0.08
C LYS A 267 -8.27 -18.31 -1.20
N GLU A 268 -8.89 -19.46 -1.02
CA GLU A 268 -8.89 -20.51 -2.04
C GLU A 268 -9.60 -20.06 -3.32
N ASP A 269 -10.73 -19.38 -3.19
CA ASP A 269 -11.41 -18.76 -4.33
C ASP A 269 -10.48 -17.77 -5.05
N ALA A 270 -9.76 -16.95 -4.30
CA ALA A 270 -8.80 -16.00 -4.86
C ALA A 270 -7.65 -16.71 -5.60
N ARG A 271 -7.11 -17.79 -5.03
CA ARG A 271 -6.06 -18.58 -5.69
C ARG A 271 -6.54 -19.19 -7.00
N SER A 272 -7.78 -19.65 -7.04
CA SER A 272 -8.35 -20.28 -8.25
C SER A 272 -8.45 -19.33 -9.44
N ARG A 273 -8.39 -18.02 -9.20
CA ARG A 273 -8.48 -16.99 -10.24
C ARG A 273 -7.13 -16.49 -10.72
N ILE A 274 -6.03 -16.94 -10.14
CA ILE A 274 -4.68 -16.55 -10.55
C ILE A 274 -4.39 -17.13 -11.93
N LEU A 275 -3.93 -16.27 -12.85
CA LEU A 275 -3.56 -16.69 -14.20
C LEU A 275 -2.20 -17.39 -14.19
N PRO A 276 -1.99 -18.41 -15.03
CA PRO A 276 -0.74 -19.13 -15.05
C PRO A 276 0.42 -18.39 -15.72
N GLU A 277 0.12 -17.51 -16.68
CA GLU A 277 1.12 -16.85 -17.51
C GLU A 277 0.73 -15.40 -17.82
N LEU A 278 1.76 -14.59 -18.09
CA LEU A 278 1.61 -13.23 -18.59
C LEU A 278 1.71 -13.21 -20.10
N GLU A 279 0.93 -12.33 -20.74
CA GLU A 279 0.94 -12.17 -22.19
C GLU A 279 2.03 -11.22 -22.69
N ALA A 280 2.39 -10.21 -21.89
CA ALA A 280 3.32 -9.16 -22.29
C ALA A 280 4.63 -9.23 -21.52
N PRO A 281 5.74 -8.76 -22.12
CA PRO A 281 7.03 -8.79 -21.45
C PRO A 281 7.11 -7.75 -20.32
N LEU A 282 7.67 -8.17 -19.20
CA LEU A 282 8.07 -7.30 -18.08
C LEU A 282 9.59 -7.37 -17.99
N VAL A 283 10.24 -6.22 -18.11
CA VAL A 283 11.70 -6.16 -18.18
C VAL A 283 12.25 -5.14 -17.17
N GLY A 284 13.23 -5.55 -16.38
CA GLY A 284 13.94 -4.70 -15.44
C GLY A 284 15.42 -4.61 -15.79
N ILE A 285 15.95 -3.40 -15.76
CA ILE A 285 17.36 -3.14 -15.99
C ILE A 285 17.89 -2.34 -14.81
N ASP A 286 19.08 -2.68 -14.36
CA ASP A 286 19.82 -1.88 -13.39
C ASP A 286 21.32 -2.04 -13.65
N ALA A 287 22.06 -0.96 -13.53
CA ALA A 287 23.49 -0.98 -13.73
C ALA A 287 24.23 -1.74 -12.61
N ASN A 288 23.63 -1.86 -11.43
CA ASN A 288 24.19 -2.54 -10.28
C ASN A 288 23.84 -4.03 -10.29
N PRO A 289 24.83 -4.94 -10.46
CA PRO A 289 24.56 -6.38 -10.42
C PRO A 289 23.92 -6.86 -9.11
N GLU A 290 24.25 -6.23 -7.98
CA GLU A 290 23.66 -6.58 -6.68
C GLU A 290 22.17 -6.26 -6.63
N ALA A 291 21.73 -5.18 -7.28
CA ALA A 291 20.33 -4.82 -7.38
C ALA A 291 19.55 -5.88 -8.19
N ILE A 292 20.12 -6.34 -9.29
CA ILE A 292 19.51 -7.40 -10.11
C ILE A 292 19.40 -8.72 -9.34
N GLU A 293 20.43 -9.11 -8.59
CA GLU A 293 20.38 -10.29 -7.73
C GLU A 293 19.28 -10.16 -6.67
N ALA A 294 19.17 -8.98 -6.05
CA ALA A 294 18.12 -8.69 -5.08
C ALA A 294 16.71 -8.78 -5.72
N ALA A 295 16.56 -8.22 -6.92
CA ALA A 295 15.30 -8.28 -7.66
C ALA A 295 14.91 -9.73 -8.00
N GLN A 296 15.87 -10.53 -8.42
CA GLN A 296 15.63 -11.95 -8.71
C GLN A 296 15.21 -12.74 -7.46
N ARG A 297 15.87 -12.48 -6.31
CA ARG A 297 15.49 -13.12 -5.04
C ARG A 297 14.09 -12.71 -4.59
N ASN A 298 13.75 -11.42 -4.71
CA ASN A 298 12.40 -10.93 -4.39
C ASN A 298 11.34 -11.55 -5.30
N ALA A 299 11.62 -11.65 -6.59
CA ALA A 299 10.70 -12.28 -7.55
C ALA A 299 10.47 -13.76 -7.23
N GLU A 300 11.51 -14.48 -6.84
CA GLU A 300 11.40 -15.89 -6.43
C GLU A 300 10.50 -16.03 -5.19
N ARG A 301 10.65 -15.15 -4.19
CA ARG A 301 9.77 -15.14 -3.02
C ARG A 301 8.32 -14.79 -3.37
N ALA A 302 8.12 -14.05 -4.46
CA ALA A 302 6.79 -13.73 -4.99
C ALA A 302 6.24 -14.83 -5.90
N PHE A 303 6.88 -16.00 -5.94
CA PHE A 303 6.51 -17.16 -6.77
C PHE A 303 6.54 -16.87 -8.27
N LEU A 304 7.40 -15.96 -8.69
CA LEU A 304 7.59 -15.58 -10.08
C LEU A 304 8.86 -16.26 -10.63
N THR A 305 8.82 -16.57 -11.92
CA THR A 305 9.94 -17.21 -12.61
C THR A 305 10.71 -16.19 -13.47
N GLU A 306 11.87 -16.60 -13.96
CA GLU A 306 12.66 -15.80 -14.90
C GLU A 306 11.91 -15.52 -16.22
N GLU A 307 10.95 -16.37 -16.56
CA GLU A 307 10.11 -16.16 -17.75
C GLU A 307 9.07 -15.05 -17.54
N THR A 308 8.65 -14.82 -16.30
CA THR A 308 7.63 -13.81 -15.98
C THR A 308 8.22 -12.40 -16.02
N ILE A 309 9.40 -12.20 -15.40
CA ILE A 309 10.11 -10.94 -15.40
C ILE A 309 11.55 -11.20 -15.82
N GLN A 310 12.03 -10.48 -16.82
CA GLN A 310 13.43 -10.53 -17.23
C GLN A 310 14.18 -9.41 -16.54
N PHE A 311 15.11 -9.77 -15.66
CA PHE A 311 16.00 -8.83 -15.00
C PHE A 311 17.40 -8.92 -15.62
N GLU A 312 17.94 -7.78 -16.04
CA GLU A 312 19.22 -7.69 -16.75
C GLU A 312 20.11 -6.62 -16.13
N VAL A 313 21.38 -6.92 -15.97
CA VAL A 313 22.37 -5.89 -15.66
C VAL A 313 22.63 -5.09 -16.92
N GLY A 314 22.48 -3.78 -16.85
CA GLY A 314 22.69 -2.93 -18.00
C GLY A 314 22.53 -1.46 -17.67
N ASP A 315 22.84 -0.63 -18.64
CA ASP A 315 22.73 0.82 -18.56
C ASP A 315 21.40 1.25 -19.18
N ALA A 316 20.66 2.12 -18.49
CA ALA A 316 19.39 2.64 -18.98
C ALA A 316 19.53 3.33 -20.35
N ARG A 317 20.71 3.92 -20.62
CA ARG A 317 21.00 4.60 -21.89
C ARG A 317 21.13 3.63 -23.08
N ASP A 318 21.32 2.35 -22.81
CA ASP A 318 21.46 1.30 -23.83
C ASP A 318 20.23 0.40 -23.92
N ALA A 319 19.15 0.72 -23.22
CA ALA A 319 17.94 -0.08 -23.18
C ALA A 319 17.29 -0.19 -24.57
N VAL A 320 16.79 -1.38 -24.89
CA VAL A 320 16.09 -1.69 -26.13
C VAL A 320 14.63 -1.99 -25.81
N ALA A 321 13.72 -1.50 -26.64
CA ALA A 321 12.30 -1.73 -26.44
C ALA A 321 11.97 -3.23 -26.63
N PRO A 322 11.38 -3.89 -25.63
CA PRO A 322 11.02 -5.31 -25.72
C PRO A 322 9.78 -5.57 -26.58
N ALA A 323 9.07 -4.51 -26.98
CA ALA A 323 7.87 -4.56 -27.82
C ALA A 323 7.71 -3.25 -28.58
N PRO A 324 6.87 -3.21 -29.64
CA PRO A 324 6.68 -1.97 -30.42
C PRO A 324 6.09 -0.82 -29.60
N THR A 325 5.21 -1.11 -28.64
CA THR A 325 4.61 -0.12 -27.74
C THR A 325 4.59 -0.68 -26.32
N GLY A 326 4.50 0.19 -25.35
CA GLY A 326 4.44 -0.21 -23.94
C GLY A 326 4.60 0.97 -23.01
N TRP A 327 4.87 0.66 -21.77
CA TRP A 327 5.08 1.61 -20.69
C TRP A 327 6.46 1.47 -20.08
N ILE A 328 7.09 2.60 -19.84
CA ILE A 328 8.18 2.71 -18.87
C ILE A 328 7.59 3.34 -17.62
N LEU A 329 7.83 2.73 -16.48
CA LEU A 329 7.58 3.30 -15.17
C LEU A 329 8.81 3.07 -14.32
N THR A 330 9.33 4.15 -13.73
CA THR A 330 10.59 4.05 -13.02
C THR A 330 10.71 5.06 -11.89
N ASN A 331 11.44 4.65 -10.86
CA ASN A 331 11.89 5.47 -9.74
C ASN A 331 13.42 5.56 -9.85
N PRO A 332 13.95 6.47 -10.68
CA PRO A 332 15.38 6.55 -10.88
C PRO A 332 16.10 7.12 -9.65
N PRO A 333 17.40 6.89 -9.51
CA PRO A 333 18.17 7.55 -8.46
C PRO A 333 18.15 9.07 -8.70
N TYR A 334 17.84 9.83 -7.66
CA TYR A 334 17.88 11.29 -7.70
C TYR A 334 18.60 11.79 -6.45
N GLY A 335 19.56 12.70 -6.64
CA GLY A 335 20.30 13.34 -5.57
C GLY A 335 19.72 14.72 -5.27
N GLU A 336 20.10 15.28 -4.13
CA GLU A 336 19.71 16.63 -3.74
C GLU A 336 20.32 17.70 -4.65
N ARG A 337 21.45 17.40 -5.28
CA ARG A 337 22.11 18.29 -6.24
C ARG A 337 22.52 17.51 -7.47
N LEU A 338 22.20 18.09 -8.63
CA LEU A 338 22.60 17.57 -9.92
C LEU A 338 23.88 18.26 -10.37
N ASP A 339 24.94 17.49 -10.64
CA ASP A 339 26.15 18.00 -11.28
C ASP A 339 26.03 17.89 -12.81
N GLU A 340 27.09 18.28 -13.51
CA GLU A 340 27.11 18.23 -14.98
C GLU A 340 27.07 16.79 -15.51
N GLU A 341 27.67 15.84 -14.81
CA GLU A 341 27.63 14.42 -15.18
C GLU A 341 26.20 13.86 -15.10
N ASP A 342 25.44 14.25 -14.07
CA ASP A 342 24.04 13.85 -13.92
C ASP A 342 23.18 14.43 -15.04
N LEU A 343 23.40 15.69 -15.39
CA LEU A 343 22.64 16.34 -16.48
C LEU A 343 22.97 15.70 -17.82
N GLU A 344 24.21 15.36 -18.08
CA GLU A 344 24.61 14.64 -19.29
C GLU A 344 24.01 13.24 -19.35
N PHE A 345 23.96 12.54 -18.22
CA PHE A 345 23.30 11.24 -18.11
C PHE A 345 21.82 11.34 -18.52
N TRP A 346 21.10 12.33 -18.02
CA TRP A 346 19.68 12.52 -18.37
C TRP A 346 19.48 12.82 -19.84
N ARG A 347 20.37 13.61 -20.45
CA ARG A 347 20.34 13.87 -21.90
C ARG A 347 20.59 12.61 -22.71
N GLU A 348 21.54 11.80 -22.31
CA GLU A 348 21.85 10.54 -22.98
C GLU A 348 20.71 9.52 -22.83
N TRP A 349 20.12 9.44 -21.63
CA TRP A 349 18.94 8.59 -21.44
C TRP A 349 17.76 9.09 -22.29
N SER A 350 17.52 10.38 -22.34
CA SER A 350 16.50 10.97 -23.19
C SER A 350 16.74 10.66 -24.67
N ALA A 351 17.99 10.70 -25.12
CA ALA A 351 18.33 10.33 -26.50
C ALA A 351 17.99 8.86 -26.78
N ASN A 352 18.25 7.98 -25.82
CA ASN A 352 17.85 6.56 -25.90
C ASN A 352 16.32 6.42 -26.01
N LEU A 353 15.56 7.15 -25.17
CA LEU A 353 14.10 7.13 -25.23
C LEU A 353 13.58 7.53 -26.59
N LYS A 354 14.11 8.60 -27.17
CA LYS A 354 13.70 9.11 -28.49
C LYS A 354 14.06 8.15 -29.61
N ARG A 355 15.19 7.45 -29.50
CA ARG A 355 15.67 6.51 -30.52
C ARG A 355 14.95 5.16 -30.45
N GLU A 356 14.78 4.59 -29.25
CA GLU A 356 14.34 3.19 -29.06
C GLU A 356 12.88 3.06 -28.60
N PHE A 357 12.28 4.10 -28.03
CA PHE A 357 10.98 4.01 -27.37
C PHE A 357 9.91 4.91 -27.98
N ALA A 358 10.01 5.20 -29.26
CA ALA A 358 8.94 5.93 -29.97
C ALA A 358 7.62 5.17 -29.85
N GLY A 359 6.55 5.86 -29.48
CA GLY A 359 5.22 5.25 -29.25
C GLY A 359 5.01 4.73 -27.83
N TRP A 360 6.00 4.84 -26.96
CA TRP A 360 5.92 4.41 -25.56
C TRP A 360 5.46 5.55 -24.64
N GLN A 361 4.78 5.15 -23.56
CA GLN A 361 4.45 6.03 -22.43
C GLN A 361 5.58 5.93 -21.39
N VAL A 362 6.19 7.05 -21.05
CA VAL A 362 7.27 7.08 -20.07
C VAL A 362 6.79 7.79 -18.81
N ASN A 363 6.90 7.12 -17.67
CA ASN A 363 6.43 7.63 -16.38
C ASN A 363 7.59 7.58 -15.39
N VAL A 364 7.90 8.73 -14.79
CA VAL A 364 9.02 8.87 -13.86
C VAL A 364 8.53 9.54 -12.59
N ILE A 365 8.72 8.86 -11.45
CA ILE A 365 8.53 9.48 -10.14
C ILE A 365 9.84 10.10 -9.68
N THR A 366 9.81 11.37 -9.30
CA THR A 366 10.99 12.11 -8.86
C THR A 366 10.59 13.29 -7.97
N SER A 367 11.49 13.67 -7.08
CA SER A 367 11.41 14.94 -6.34
C SER A 367 11.98 16.13 -7.14
N ASP A 368 12.66 15.87 -8.25
CA ASP A 368 13.22 16.91 -9.10
C ASP A 368 12.15 17.45 -10.06
N LEU A 369 11.64 18.64 -9.77
CA LEU A 369 10.60 19.28 -10.57
C LEU A 369 11.09 19.73 -11.94
N ASP A 370 12.40 19.81 -12.14
CA ASP A 370 13.01 20.22 -13.42
C ASP A 370 13.38 19.04 -14.31
N LEU A 371 13.00 17.81 -13.94
CA LEU A 371 13.31 16.64 -14.77
C LEU A 371 12.90 16.80 -16.23
N PRO A 372 11.71 17.36 -16.57
CA PRO A 372 11.35 17.59 -17.98
C PRO A 372 12.36 18.44 -18.74
N LYS A 373 12.92 19.46 -18.08
CA LYS A 373 13.97 20.31 -18.68
C LYS A 373 15.27 19.53 -18.91
N HIS A 374 15.66 18.70 -17.95
CA HIS A 374 16.87 17.86 -18.07
C HIS A 374 16.75 16.85 -19.20
N LEU A 375 15.56 16.27 -19.37
CA LEU A 375 15.28 15.32 -20.44
C LEU A 375 14.96 16.01 -21.79
N ARG A 376 14.71 17.30 -21.77
CA ARG A 376 14.24 18.07 -22.96
C ARG A 376 13.00 17.40 -23.58
N LEU A 377 12.12 16.90 -22.70
CA LEU A 377 10.82 16.33 -23.05
C LEU A 377 9.73 17.13 -22.39
N LYS A 378 8.63 17.32 -23.09
CA LYS A 378 7.45 17.97 -22.53
C LYS A 378 6.62 16.95 -21.77
N ALA A 379 6.39 17.18 -20.50
CA ALA A 379 5.51 16.36 -19.69
C ALA A 379 4.05 16.57 -20.11
N LYS A 380 3.35 15.50 -20.43
CA LYS A 380 1.92 15.50 -20.70
C LYS A 380 1.12 15.69 -19.42
N ARG A 381 1.57 15.06 -18.33
CA ARG A 381 0.96 15.16 -17.01
C ARG A 381 2.02 15.24 -15.92
N ARG A 382 1.66 15.90 -14.82
CA ARG A 382 2.49 16.06 -13.62
C ARG A 382 1.60 15.77 -12.42
N THR A 383 1.63 14.58 -11.91
CA THR A 383 0.76 14.19 -10.80
C THR A 383 1.51 14.30 -9.47
N PRO A 384 1.03 15.13 -8.54
CA PRO A 384 1.61 15.20 -7.21
C PRO A 384 1.44 13.87 -6.47
N ILE A 385 2.53 13.40 -5.86
CA ILE A 385 2.53 12.15 -5.10
C ILE A 385 3.60 12.22 -4.03
N PHE A 386 3.33 11.67 -2.84
CA PHE A 386 4.32 11.58 -1.78
C PHE A 386 4.94 10.18 -1.75
N ASN A 387 6.27 10.15 -1.71
CA ASN A 387 7.04 8.93 -1.45
C ASN A 387 7.55 9.02 0.00
N GLY A 388 6.78 8.43 0.95
CA GLY A 388 7.00 8.69 2.37
C GLY A 388 6.77 10.17 2.68
N ALA A 389 7.75 10.83 3.26
CA ALA A 389 7.72 12.27 3.54
C ALA A 389 8.16 13.13 2.36
N LEU A 390 8.68 12.51 1.29
CA LEU A 390 9.25 13.21 0.15
C LEU A 390 8.15 13.63 -0.84
N ASP A 391 8.05 14.94 -1.09
CA ASP A 391 7.13 15.50 -2.07
C ASP A 391 7.67 15.25 -3.48
N CYS A 392 6.98 14.41 -4.23
CA CYS A 392 7.37 14.00 -5.58
C CYS A 392 6.32 14.38 -6.61
N ARG A 393 6.71 14.19 -7.88
CA ARG A 393 5.79 14.25 -9.02
C ARG A 393 5.96 12.98 -9.86
N LEU A 394 4.86 12.47 -10.33
CA LEU A 394 4.86 11.47 -11.39
C LEU A 394 4.71 12.21 -12.72
N PHE A 395 5.79 12.28 -13.47
CA PHE A 395 5.78 12.88 -14.80
C PHE A 395 5.43 11.82 -15.84
N ASN A 396 4.52 12.15 -16.75
CA ASN A 396 4.19 11.30 -17.89
C ASN A 396 4.65 11.98 -19.17
N PHE A 397 5.39 11.24 -19.99
CA PHE A 397 5.87 11.70 -21.30
C PHE A 397 5.39 10.72 -22.37
N GLU A 398 4.87 11.24 -23.46
CA GLU A 398 4.65 10.46 -24.69
C GLU A 398 5.85 10.65 -25.60
N VAL A 399 6.50 9.55 -25.97
CA VAL A 399 7.67 9.63 -26.86
C VAL A 399 7.20 9.56 -28.31
N VAL A 400 7.53 10.60 -29.06
CA VAL A 400 7.19 10.75 -30.47
C VAL A 400 8.37 10.29 -31.34
N GLU A 401 8.09 9.69 -32.48
CA GLU A 401 9.13 9.30 -33.44
C GLU A 401 10.03 10.48 -33.82
N SER A 402 11.33 10.35 -33.59
CA SER A 402 12.30 11.38 -33.93
C SER A 402 12.40 11.60 -35.46
N SER A 403 12.22 10.54 -36.27
CA SER A 403 12.18 10.62 -37.73
C SER A 403 11.01 11.48 -38.23
N TYR A 404 9.83 11.36 -37.61
CA TYR A 404 8.67 12.18 -37.93
C TYR A 404 8.91 13.66 -37.61
N ARG A 405 9.52 13.96 -36.47
CA ARG A 405 9.88 15.33 -36.08
C ARG A 405 10.88 15.96 -37.03
N ASN A 406 11.90 15.21 -37.45
CA ASN A 406 12.92 15.68 -38.36
C ASN A 406 12.33 15.99 -39.74
N VAL A 407 11.46 15.13 -40.26
CA VAL A 407 10.75 15.34 -41.52
C VAL A 407 9.85 16.57 -41.45
N ALA A 408 9.06 16.72 -40.38
CA ALA A 408 8.19 17.86 -40.17
C ALA A 408 8.96 19.16 -40.04
N THR A 409 10.09 19.17 -39.34
CA THR A 409 10.97 20.33 -39.18
C THR A 409 11.60 20.74 -40.53
N THR A 410 12.05 19.78 -41.33
CA THR A 410 12.61 19.99 -42.65
C THR A 410 11.56 20.58 -43.61
N GLN A 411 10.34 20.07 -43.57
CA GLN A 411 9.24 20.58 -44.42
C GLN A 411 8.80 22.02 -44.03
N GLN A 412 8.95 22.40 -42.77
CA GLN A 412 8.64 23.77 -42.34
C GLN A 412 9.72 24.79 -42.73
N ASN A 413 10.94 24.33 -43.01
CA ASN A 413 12.06 25.16 -43.40
C ASN A 413 12.25 25.29 -44.91
N GLU A 414 11.46 24.60 -45.76
CA GLU A 414 11.34 24.77 -47.20
C GLU A 414 10.17 25.71 -47.55
#